data_ddf837df83578e19817682d4fa112beb
#
_entry.id   ddf837df83578e19817682d4fa112beb
#
_cell.length_a   1.000
_cell.length_b   1.000
_cell.length_c   1.000
_cell.angle_alpha   90.00
_cell.angle_beta   90.00
_cell.angle_gamma   90.00
#
_symmetry.space_group_name_H-M   'P 1'
#
loop_
_entity.id
_entity.type
_entity.pdbx_description
1 polymer ?
#
loop_
_entity_poly.entity_id
_entity_poly.type
_entity_poly.pdbx_seq_one_letter_code
_entity_poly.pdbx_strand_id
1 'polypeptide(L)'
;MANSFGIQIIHSRWVYLFILISIAVGADFALFGISWTRWQINLLGWPEVVAGLDKWGRIVAGFVLIALPFIISIAILHPYFGKYYFFGFYSRLALLWCLALTGMFCLRIIWKDLSWLASLGISVMILAVLFRMTVIFSSVNDYPFAHTWSEVSRYYGASLFFGQRLYGGEFPLPLLHPAWDLLLTPPFMFGNLPLWAHRLWQALLQVGLTSALGLAVVKCFGVNGRLNVWYTAGWAFLYLLQGPILIQLLVCALIVVVGARPVRFWRTTLIVLAASVWAGLCRINWFPVPALIASGIYLLEIPVMNPKRWLTYIWKPFFWFGLGTLAAVASNVFYRRWSGNGNGGTFTSSLTSDLLWYRLLPNPTYPHGVLLDLLLVSIPMILIIVLVLRQERGAFHPIRLAGILGILLVLCAGGVVVSAKIGGGADLHNMDAFLILLMLVGGYIFFGHFTPEAGISRRAPLEFSFVRSLLLILAVTVPVLATLPQGIPLFTWDQSRVDSALAVIKDRAETVSAQGGEVLFISQRQLLALKMVDVPLVPEYEQDFLMEMVMSHNRIYLDQFQADLRAQRFAMIVADNQNIHYYGKTGVFGEENDLWVQEVSIPMLCYYYPVSQPGDLGIALFVPREEGCK
;
A
#
# COMPACT_ATOMS: atom_id res chain seq x y z
N MET A 1 10.52 -12.93 26.51
CA MET A 1 11.28 -12.34 25.38
C MET A 1 11.30 -10.79 25.36
N ALA A 2 10.27 -10.08 25.81
CA ALA A 2 10.25 -8.62 25.82
C ALA A 2 11.31 -7.96 26.73
N ASN A 3 11.66 -8.58 27.87
CA ASN A 3 12.65 -8.03 28.83
C ASN A 3 14.12 -8.19 28.38
N SER A 4 14.44 -9.14 27.50
CA SER A 4 15.80 -9.28 26.98
C SER A 4 16.12 -8.29 25.85
N PHE A 5 15.10 -7.84 25.12
CA PHE A 5 15.25 -6.84 24.06
C PHE A 5 15.57 -5.44 24.60
N GLY A 6 14.94 -5.03 25.71
CA GLY A 6 15.17 -3.73 26.33
C GLY A 6 16.58 -3.56 26.90
N ILE A 7 17.16 -4.62 27.49
CA ILE A 7 18.50 -4.58 28.10
C ILE A 7 19.61 -4.61 27.03
N GLN A 8 19.41 -5.34 25.91
CA GLN A 8 20.38 -5.32 24.80
C GLN A 8 20.42 -3.99 24.04
N ILE A 9 19.31 -3.26 24.00
CA ILE A 9 19.27 -1.93 23.37
C ILE A 9 20.13 -0.92 24.15
N ILE A 10 20.12 -0.97 25.48
CA ILE A 10 20.84 -0.02 26.34
C ILE A 10 22.37 -0.22 26.29
N HIS A 11 22.84 -1.43 26.02
CA HIS A 11 24.29 -1.74 25.96
C HIS A 11 24.88 -1.77 24.54
N SER A 12 24.07 -1.53 23.51
CA SER A 12 24.55 -1.49 22.13
C SER A 12 25.28 -0.17 21.86
N ARG A 13 26.49 -0.23 21.30
CA ARG A 13 27.26 0.93 20.82
C ARG A 13 26.45 1.81 19.86
N TRP A 14 25.43 1.26 19.22
CA TRP A 14 24.50 1.93 18.32
C TRP A 14 23.54 2.89 19.02
N VAL A 15 23.20 2.67 20.31
CA VAL A 15 22.39 3.61 21.10
C VAL A 15 23.15 4.90 21.33
N TYR A 16 24.44 4.83 21.62
CA TYR A 16 25.28 6.03 21.77
C TYR A 16 25.43 6.78 20.45
N LEU A 17 25.63 6.05 19.34
CA LEU A 17 25.68 6.65 18.01
C LEU A 17 24.34 7.30 17.65
N PHE A 18 23.22 6.65 17.96
CA PHE A 18 21.87 7.18 17.75
C PHE A 18 21.62 8.44 18.58
N ILE A 19 21.98 8.44 19.86
CA ILE A 19 21.87 9.62 20.73
C ILE A 19 22.72 10.76 20.16
N LEU A 20 23.95 10.49 19.75
CA LEU A 20 24.86 11.47 19.14
C LEU A 20 24.29 12.03 17.83
N ILE A 21 23.78 11.18 16.96
CA ILE A 21 23.14 11.60 15.69
C ILE A 21 21.84 12.36 15.97
N SER A 22 21.03 11.91 16.93
CA SER A 22 19.79 12.62 17.32
C SER A 22 20.09 13.98 17.94
N ILE A 23 21.18 14.10 18.72
CA ILE A 23 21.65 15.38 19.24
C ILE A 23 22.17 16.27 18.11
N ALA A 24 22.96 15.72 17.17
CA ALA A 24 23.44 16.45 16.00
C ALA A 24 22.30 16.95 15.14
N VAL A 25 21.34 16.08 14.83
CA VAL A 25 20.12 16.40 14.08
C VAL A 25 19.26 17.41 14.84
N GLY A 26 19.08 17.24 16.15
CA GLY A 26 18.36 18.20 16.99
C GLY A 26 19.07 19.56 17.06
N ALA A 27 20.41 19.56 17.11
CA ALA A 27 21.23 20.77 17.02
C ALA A 27 21.10 21.44 15.65
N ASP A 28 21.11 20.64 14.54
CA ASP A 28 20.89 21.15 13.19
C ASP A 28 19.49 21.73 13.03
N PHE A 29 18.44 21.11 13.60
CA PHE A 29 17.09 21.65 13.64
C PHE A 29 16.97 22.90 14.52
N ALA A 30 17.66 22.95 15.65
CA ALA A 30 17.72 24.14 16.52
C ALA A 30 18.44 25.30 15.84
N LEU A 31 19.60 25.02 15.22
CA LEU A 31 20.35 26.00 14.42
C LEU A 31 19.55 26.45 13.19
N PHE A 32 18.77 25.57 12.58
CA PHE A 32 17.83 25.91 11.53
C PHE A 32 16.72 26.85 12.01
N GLY A 33 16.09 26.57 13.16
CA GLY A 33 15.11 27.47 13.78
C GLY A 33 15.69 28.85 14.10
N ILE A 34 16.96 28.90 14.48
CA ILE A 34 17.71 30.16 14.77
C ILE A 34 18.13 30.87 13.47
N SER A 35 18.58 30.14 12.43
CA SER A 35 18.98 30.73 11.15
C SER A 35 17.83 31.31 10.34
N TRP A 36 16.61 30.76 10.50
CA TRP A 36 15.39 31.29 9.90
C TRP A 36 15.00 32.68 10.42
N THR A 37 15.47 33.02 11.64
CA THR A 37 15.24 34.33 12.28
C THR A 37 16.37 35.35 12.04
N ARG A 38 16.88 35.50 10.82
CA ARG A 38 17.85 36.56 10.39
C ARG A 38 19.31 36.44 10.81
N TRP A 39 19.76 35.35 11.38
CA TRP A 39 21.20 35.21 11.68
C TRP A 39 21.85 34.29 10.63
N GLN A 40 22.50 34.89 9.62
CA GLN A 40 23.53 34.20 8.87
C GLN A 40 24.73 33.99 9.82
N ILE A 41 24.68 32.93 10.59
CA ILE A 41 25.89 32.48 11.28
C ILE A 41 26.76 31.83 10.21
N ASN A 42 27.76 32.53 9.73
CA ASN A 42 28.92 31.97 9.05
C ASN A 42 29.69 31.11 10.07
N LEU A 43 29.10 29.97 10.45
CA LEU A 43 29.74 28.97 11.27
C LEU A 43 30.85 28.33 10.43
N LEU A 44 32.11 28.63 10.77
CA LEU A 44 33.33 28.05 10.19
C LEU A 44 33.48 28.40 8.70
N GLY A 45 34.46 29.06 8.23
CA GLY A 45 34.79 29.43 6.84
C GLY A 45 34.63 28.38 5.73
N TRP A 46 33.74 27.46 5.91
CA TRP A 46 33.34 26.35 5.02
C TRP A 46 32.70 26.80 3.69
N PRO A 47 31.93 27.92 3.65
CA PRO A 47 31.41 28.41 2.36
C PRO A 47 32.52 28.70 1.34
N GLU A 48 33.67 29.16 1.78
CA GLU A 48 34.81 29.50 0.93
C GLU A 48 35.55 28.26 0.42
N VAL A 49 35.72 27.23 1.26
CA VAL A 49 36.30 25.94 0.86
C VAL A 49 35.44 25.25 -0.23
N VAL A 50 34.10 25.23 -0.07
CA VAL A 50 33.17 24.68 -1.06
C VAL A 50 33.14 25.53 -2.33
N ALA A 51 33.32 26.84 -2.21
CA ALA A 51 33.36 27.75 -3.38
C ALA A 51 34.62 27.57 -4.24
N GLY A 52 35.70 27.05 -3.68
CA GLY A 52 36.99 26.85 -4.36
C GLY A 52 37.11 25.53 -5.13
N LEU A 53 36.13 24.59 -5.00
CA LEU A 53 36.17 23.34 -5.72
C LEU A 53 35.96 23.56 -7.22
N ASP A 54 36.90 23.09 -8.01
CA ASP A 54 36.97 23.20 -9.45
C ASP A 54 35.97 22.28 -10.18
N LYS A 55 36.07 22.20 -11.49
CA LYS A 55 35.24 21.32 -12.34
C LYS A 55 35.29 19.86 -11.87
N TRP A 56 36.43 19.37 -11.42
CA TRP A 56 36.62 18.00 -10.97
C TRP A 56 35.87 17.72 -9.66
N GLY A 57 35.88 18.65 -8.72
CA GLY A 57 35.12 18.54 -7.48
C GLY A 57 33.61 18.38 -7.73
N ARG A 58 33.04 19.11 -8.70
CA ARG A 58 31.62 18.97 -9.08
C ARG A 58 31.32 17.62 -9.75
N ILE A 59 32.24 17.10 -10.58
CA ILE A 59 32.08 15.79 -11.21
C ILE A 59 32.09 14.70 -10.15
N VAL A 60 33.05 14.72 -9.23
CA VAL A 60 33.11 13.77 -8.10
C VAL A 60 31.86 13.85 -7.23
N ALA A 61 31.41 15.06 -6.86
CA ALA A 61 30.18 15.24 -6.09
C ALA A 61 28.95 14.68 -6.82
N GLY A 62 28.90 14.81 -8.16
CA GLY A 62 27.84 14.22 -8.98
C GLY A 62 27.83 12.69 -8.94
N PHE A 63 29.00 12.06 -9.07
CA PHE A 63 29.13 10.60 -8.95
C PHE A 63 28.75 10.12 -7.55
N VAL A 64 29.21 10.79 -6.50
CA VAL A 64 28.83 10.46 -5.13
C VAL A 64 27.31 10.57 -4.96
N LEU A 65 26.69 11.67 -5.40
CA LEU A 65 25.24 11.88 -5.29
C LEU A 65 24.44 10.76 -5.98
N ILE A 66 24.90 10.28 -7.14
CA ILE A 66 24.27 9.17 -7.85
C ILE A 66 24.46 7.85 -7.07
N ALA A 67 25.60 7.65 -6.43
CA ALA A 67 25.90 6.41 -5.67
C ALA A 67 25.10 6.28 -4.35
N LEU A 68 24.75 7.39 -3.69
CA LEU A 68 24.12 7.38 -2.37
C LEU A 68 22.81 6.54 -2.31
N PRO A 69 21.86 6.63 -3.27
CA PRO A 69 20.66 5.80 -3.26
C PRO A 69 20.95 4.30 -3.41
N PHE A 70 21.99 3.94 -4.14
CA PHE A 70 22.42 2.54 -4.25
C PHE A 70 23.04 2.05 -2.95
N ILE A 71 23.82 2.91 -2.26
CA ILE A 71 24.44 2.56 -0.98
C ILE A 71 23.36 2.23 0.07
N ILE A 72 22.33 3.07 0.23
CA ILE A 72 21.24 2.79 1.21
C ILE A 72 20.49 1.52 0.83
N SER A 73 20.20 1.33 -0.46
CA SER A 73 19.49 0.16 -0.96
C SER A 73 20.31 -1.13 -0.74
N ILE A 74 21.58 -1.13 -1.11
CA ILE A 74 22.46 -2.29 -0.90
C ILE A 74 22.64 -2.56 0.60
N ALA A 75 22.89 -1.55 1.43
CA ALA A 75 23.10 -1.73 2.85
C ALA A 75 21.91 -2.40 3.54
N ILE A 76 20.68 -1.98 3.20
CA ILE A 76 19.46 -2.49 3.85
C ILE A 76 18.98 -3.81 3.22
N LEU A 77 19.04 -3.93 1.89
CA LEU A 77 18.52 -5.10 1.19
C LEU A 77 19.51 -6.25 1.07
N HIS A 78 20.80 -6.03 1.29
CA HIS A 78 21.79 -7.13 1.25
C HIS A 78 21.53 -8.14 2.36
N PRO A 79 21.50 -9.46 2.06
CA PRO A 79 21.15 -10.51 3.03
C PRO A 79 22.00 -10.49 4.30
N TYR A 80 23.28 -10.18 4.19
CA TYR A 80 24.19 -10.09 5.35
C TYR A 80 24.07 -8.74 6.05
N PHE A 81 24.30 -7.63 5.35
CA PHE A 81 24.30 -6.30 5.97
C PHE A 81 22.93 -5.91 6.52
N GLY A 82 21.86 -6.15 5.78
CA GLY A 82 20.50 -5.86 6.22
C GLY A 82 20.08 -6.67 7.44
N LYS A 83 20.51 -7.95 7.52
CA LYS A 83 20.18 -8.81 8.65
C LYS A 83 20.98 -8.49 9.92
N TYR A 84 22.26 -8.17 9.81
CA TYR A 84 23.14 -8.05 10.98
C TYR A 84 23.41 -6.60 11.42
N TYR A 85 23.42 -5.64 10.51
CA TYR A 85 23.75 -4.25 10.80
C TYR A 85 22.58 -3.29 10.66
N PHE A 86 21.73 -3.49 9.65
CA PHE A 86 20.63 -2.59 9.31
C PHE A 86 19.24 -3.22 9.49
N PHE A 87 19.11 -4.18 10.40
CA PHE A 87 17.83 -4.79 10.73
C PHE A 87 16.89 -3.82 11.47
N GLY A 88 17.44 -3.03 12.40
CA GLY A 88 16.67 -2.12 13.25
C GLY A 88 16.36 -0.77 12.60
N PHE A 89 15.22 -0.16 12.99
CA PHE A 89 14.82 1.16 12.53
C PHE A 89 15.91 2.22 12.77
N TYR A 90 16.52 2.23 13.94
CA TYR A 90 17.52 3.24 14.32
C TYR A 90 18.80 3.18 13.51
N SER A 91 19.29 1.99 13.18
CA SER A 91 20.48 1.84 12.34
C SER A 91 20.21 2.30 10.90
N ARG A 92 19.01 2.05 10.38
CA ARG A 92 18.55 2.57 9.07
C ARG A 92 18.40 4.08 9.07
N LEU A 93 17.87 4.65 10.17
CA LEU A 93 17.75 6.09 10.35
C LEU A 93 19.13 6.76 10.38
N ALA A 94 20.09 6.19 11.13
CA ALA A 94 21.47 6.67 11.17
C ALA A 94 22.11 6.65 9.77
N LEU A 95 21.94 5.55 9.03
CA LEU A 95 22.42 5.44 7.65
C LEU A 95 21.79 6.50 6.75
N LEU A 96 20.47 6.68 6.81
CA LEU A 96 19.77 7.71 6.03
C LEU A 96 20.36 9.10 6.30
N TRP A 97 20.56 9.45 7.57
CA TRP A 97 21.11 10.76 7.94
C TRP A 97 22.56 10.95 7.47
N CYS A 98 23.43 9.96 7.64
CA CYS A 98 24.80 10.03 7.13
C CYS A 98 24.84 10.27 5.62
N LEU A 99 24.01 9.51 4.87
CA LEU A 99 23.95 9.66 3.41
C LEU A 99 23.27 10.99 3.01
N ALA A 100 22.24 11.43 3.74
CA ALA A 100 21.56 12.69 3.48
C ALA A 100 22.48 13.90 3.68
N LEU A 101 23.28 13.92 4.75
CA LEU A 101 24.28 14.95 4.98
C LEU A 101 25.36 14.94 3.89
N THR A 102 25.86 13.76 3.51
CA THR A 102 26.79 13.64 2.36
C THR A 102 26.18 14.19 1.09
N GLY A 103 24.94 13.85 0.77
CA GLY A 103 24.22 14.36 -0.38
C GLY A 103 23.96 15.87 -0.33
N MET A 104 23.69 16.42 0.87
CA MET A 104 23.58 17.86 1.11
C MET A 104 24.86 18.59 0.71
N PHE A 105 26.03 18.09 1.12
CA PHE A 105 27.32 18.68 0.72
C PHE A 105 27.56 18.55 -0.78
N CYS A 106 27.28 17.40 -1.37
CA CYS A 106 27.41 17.20 -2.81
C CYS A 106 26.52 18.16 -3.63
N LEU A 107 25.26 18.34 -3.21
CA LEU A 107 24.32 19.27 -3.84
C LEU A 107 24.81 20.72 -3.76
N ARG A 108 25.38 21.14 -2.63
CA ARG A 108 25.96 22.48 -2.44
C ARG A 108 27.20 22.70 -3.31
N ILE A 109 28.02 21.67 -3.52
CA ILE A 109 29.17 21.74 -4.43
C ILE A 109 28.70 21.93 -5.88
N ILE A 110 27.64 21.21 -6.28
CA ILE A 110 27.12 21.25 -7.66
C ILE A 110 26.34 22.55 -7.91
N TRP A 111 25.43 22.91 -6.98
CA TRP A 111 24.55 24.09 -7.09
C TRP A 111 24.76 25.02 -5.91
N LYS A 112 25.63 26.01 -6.09
CA LYS A 112 26.04 26.98 -5.05
C LYS A 112 24.88 27.84 -4.53
N ASP A 113 23.84 28.05 -5.34
CA ASP A 113 22.70 28.92 -5.00
C ASP A 113 21.66 28.22 -4.10
N LEU A 114 21.75 26.90 -3.93
CA LEU A 114 20.84 26.19 -3.02
C LEU A 114 21.20 26.49 -1.56
N SER A 115 20.19 26.77 -0.74
CA SER A 115 20.40 26.84 0.71
C SER A 115 20.77 25.47 1.29
N TRP A 116 21.43 25.43 2.43
CA TRP A 116 21.79 24.17 3.11
C TRP A 116 20.57 23.31 3.41
N LEU A 117 19.47 23.94 3.87
CA LEU A 117 18.23 23.24 4.13
C LEU A 117 17.58 22.67 2.87
N ALA A 118 17.51 23.44 1.80
CA ALA A 118 16.97 22.94 0.54
C ALA A 118 17.78 21.75 0.03
N SER A 119 19.13 21.82 0.14
CA SER A 119 20.03 20.73 -0.23
C SER A 119 19.80 19.47 0.62
N LEU A 120 19.62 19.64 1.94
CA LEU A 120 19.30 18.52 2.84
C LEU A 120 17.94 17.91 2.50
N GLY A 121 16.90 18.74 2.36
CA GLY A 121 15.56 18.26 2.01
C GLY A 121 15.53 17.51 0.69
N ILE A 122 16.22 18.02 -0.34
CA ILE A 122 16.33 17.35 -1.65
C ILE A 122 17.07 16.02 -1.50
N SER A 123 18.18 15.99 -0.75
CA SER A 123 18.96 14.76 -0.51
C SER A 123 18.12 13.70 0.18
N VAL A 124 17.45 14.03 1.29
CA VAL A 124 16.53 13.12 2.00
C VAL A 124 15.43 12.60 1.07
N MET A 125 14.81 13.48 0.29
CA MET A 125 13.73 13.11 -0.62
C MET A 125 14.20 12.14 -1.70
N ILE A 126 15.34 12.41 -2.34
CA ILE A 126 15.91 11.53 -3.37
C ILE A 126 16.21 10.15 -2.78
N LEU A 127 16.88 10.12 -1.62
CA LEU A 127 17.22 8.86 -0.94
C LEU A 127 15.98 8.05 -0.59
N ALA A 128 14.97 8.68 0.01
CA ALA A 128 13.76 7.99 0.45
C ALA A 128 12.93 7.48 -0.76
N VAL A 129 12.76 8.29 -1.80
CA VAL A 129 12.00 7.90 -3.00
C VAL A 129 12.68 6.74 -3.72
N LEU A 130 14.00 6.85 -3.99
CA LEU A 130 14.74 5.82 -4.71
C LEU A 130 14.88 4.54 -3.88
N PHE A 131 15.10 4.65 -2.57
CA PHE A 131 15.07 3.49 -1.67
C PHE A 131 13.71 2.79 -1.72
N ARG A 132 12.61 3.54 -1.61
CA ARG A 132 11.26 2.96 -1.65
C ARG A 132 10.96 2.28 -2.99
N MET A 133 11.38 2.88 -4.10
CA MET A 133 11.29 2.23 -5.41
C MET A 133 12.09 0.93 -5.44
N THR A 134 13.34 0.92 -4.95
CA THR A 134 14.16 -0.29 -4.90
C THR A 134 13.50 -1.38 -4.05
N VAL A 135 12.88 -1.03 -2.93
CA VAL A 135 12.13 -1.98 -2.09
C VAL A 135 10.96 -2.61 -2.86
N ILE A 136 10.23 -1.83 -3.69
CA ILE A 136 9.15 -2.38 -4.52
C ILE A 136 9.71 -3.35 -5.57
N PHE A 137 10.83 -3.01 -6.21
CA PHE A 137 11.46 -3.89 -7.20
C PHE A 137 12.20 -5.09 -6.60
N SER A 138 12.48 -5.10 -5.31
CA SER A 138 13.19 -6.22 -4.65
C SER A 138 12.39 -7.54 -4.64
N SER A 139 11.07 -7.47 -4.86
CA SER A 139 10.21 -8.65 -5.01
C SER A 139 10.32 -9.31 -6.39
N VAL A 140 10.99 -8.68 -7.36
CA VAL A 140 11.14 -9.19 -8.73
C VAL A 140 12.26 -10.23 -8.77
N ASN A 141 11.89 -11.50 -8.77
CA ASN A 141 12.81 -12.63 -8.82
C ASN A 141 12.13 -13.88 -9.39
N ASP A 142 12.90 -14.94 -9.62
CA ASP A 142 12.47 -16.21 -10.23
C ASP A 142 12.04 -17.28 -9.20
N TYR A 143 11.97 -16.96 -7.92
CA TYR A 143 11.52 -17.90 -6.91
C TYR A 143 10.09 -18.39 -7.23
N PRO A 144 9.87 -19.69 -7.49
CA PRO A 144 8.61 -20.18 -8.06
C PRO A 144 7.44 -20.20 -7.08
N PHE A 145 7.73 -20.21 -5.77
CA PHE A 145 6.70 -20.24 -4.73
C PHE A 145 6.31 -18.85 -4.25
N ALA A 146 5.23 -18.75 -3.46
CA ALA A 146 4.75 -17.52 -2.91
C ALA A 146 5.74 -16.88 -1.93
N HIS A 147 5.95 -15.57 -2.05
CA HIS A 147 6.63 -14.78 -1.01
C HIS A 147 5.67 -14.33 0.10
N THR A 148 4.42 -14.15 -0.22
CA THR A 148 3.37 -13.71 0.72
C THR A 148 2.08 -14.46 0.45
N TRP A 149 1.22 -14.55 1.47
CA TRP A 149 -0.05 -15.27 1.43
C TRP A 149 -0.87 -15.02 0.14
N SER A 150 -1.14 -13.75 -0.18
CA SER A 150 -2.04 -13.39 -1.30
C SER A 150 -1.32 -13.16 -2.64
N GLU A 151 -0.01 -13.35 -2.75
CA GLU A 151 0.72 -13.09 -4.00
C GLU A 151 0.23 -14.00 -5.12
N VAL A 152 0.10 -15.26 -4.80
CA VAL A 152 -0.21 -16.32 -5.78
C VAL A 152 -1.65 -16.30 -6.23
N SER A 153 -2.58 -15.91 -5.36
CA SER A 153 -3.99 -15.76 -5.67
C SER A 153 -4.23 -14.71 -6.75
N ARG A 154 -3.43 -13.65 -6.75
CA ARG A 154 -3.53 -12.56 -7.74
C ARG A 154 -3.13 -13.01 -9.14
N TYR A 155 -2.02 -13.75 -9.29
CA TYR A 155 -1.61 -14.26 -10.60
C TYR A 155 -2.57 -15.35 -11.09
N TYR A 156 -3.06 -16.19 -10.18
CA TYR A 156 -4.12 -17.15 -10.50
C TYR A 156 -5.42 -16.43 -10.95
N GLY A 157 -5.89 -15.46 -10.17
CA GLY A 157 -7.07 -14.66 -10.53
C GLY A 157 -6.93 -14.00 -11.91
N ALA A 158 -5.77 -13.38 -12.19
CA ALA A 158 -5.49 -12.78 -13.49
C ALA A 158 -5.48 -13.81 -14.63
N SER A 159 -5.00 -15.04 -14.39
CA SER A 159 -4.94 -16.11 -15.38
C SER A 159 -6.31 -16.63 -15.81
N LEU A 160 -7.33 -16.54 -14.94
CA LEU A 160 -8.69 -16.98 -15.23
C LEU A 160 -9.35 -16.19 -16.37
N PHE A 161 -8.92 -14.95 -16.63
CA PHE A 161 -9.36 -14.20 -17.83
C PHE A 161 -8.87 -14.82 -19.15
N PHE A 162 -7.94 -15.76 -19.08
CA PHE A 162 -7.42 -16.55 -20.20
C PHE A 162 -7.63 -18.05 -20.00
N GLY A 163 -8.68 -18.44 -19.23
CA GLY A 163 -8.95 -19.82 -18.82
C GLY A 163 -8.97 -20.80 -19.97
N GLN A 164 -9.68 -20.49 -21.08
CA GLN A 164 -9.73 -21.33 -22.27
C GLN A 164 -8.34 -21.65 -22.85
N ARG A 165 -7.43 -20.67 -22.86
CA ARG A 165 -6.07 -20.87 -23.40
C ARG A 165 -5.16 -21.59 -22.41
N LEU A 166 -5.26 -21.23 -21.12
CA LEU A 166 -4.35 -21.75 -20.10
C LEU A 166 -4.76 -23.10 -19.53
N TYR A 167 -6.07 -23.34 -19.42
CA TYR A 167 -6.61 -24.52 -18.74
C TYR A 167 -7.52 -25.38 -19.63
N GLY A 168 -7.75 -24.94 -20.88
CA GLY A 168 -8.58 -25.69 -21.84
C GLY A 168 -10.09 -25.59 -21.62
N GLY A 169 -10.56 -24.69 -20.73
CA GLY A 169 -11.97 -24.52 -20.41
C GLY A 169 -12.33 -23.11 -19.96
N GLU A 170 -13.63 -22.85 -19.83
CA GLU A 170 -14.14 -21.63 -19.22
C GLU A 170 -14.28 -21.86 -17.70
N PHE A 171 -13.72 -20.95 -16.93
CA PHE A 171 -13.73 -21.00 -15.48
C PHE A 171 -14.39 -19.75 -14.90
N PRO A 172 -15.01 -19.83 -13.71
CA PRO A 172 -15.54 -18.66 -13.04
C PRO A 172 -14.45 -17.62 -12.79
N LEU A 173 -14.75 -16.35 -13.08
CA LEU A 173 -13.84 -15.25 -12.87
C LEU A 173 -13.75 -14.86 -11.37
N PRO A 174 -12.64 -14.28 -10.92
CA PRO A 174 -12.41 -13.97 -9.50
C PRO A 174 -13.41 -12.94 -8.97
N LEU A 175 -13.88 -13.11 -7.73
CA LEU A 175 -14.85 -12.21 -7.08
C LEU A 175 -14.23 -11.21 -6.12
N LEU A 176 -13.09 -11.53 -5.48
CA LEU A 176 -12.51 -10.73 -4.41
C LEU A 176 -12.02 -9.34 -4.90
N HIS A 177 -11.19 -9.32 -5.93
CA HIS A 177 -10.56 -8.09 -6.42
C HIS A 177 -10.47 -8.05 -7.95
N PRO A 178 -11.58 -8.14 -8.68
CA PRO A 178 -11.53 -8.29 -10.13
C PRO A 178 -10.78 -7.18 -10.87
N ALA A 179 -10.84 -5.93 -10.39
CA ALA A 179 -10.07 -4.84 -10.98
C ALA A 179 -8.55 -4.99 -10.80
N TRP A 180 -8.11 -5.59 -9.69
CA TRP A 180 -6.68 -5.90 -9.50
C TRP A 180 -6.24 -6.98 -10.46
N ASP A 181 -6.98 -8.09 -10.49
CA ASP A 181 -6.68 -9.22 -11.35
C ASP A 181 -6.63 -8.78 -12.82
N LEU A 182 -7.60 -7.94 -13.24
CA LEU A 182 -7.63 -7.35 -14.58
C LEU A 182 -6.38 -6.54 -14.91
N LEU A 183 -5.84 -5.76 -13.96
CA LEU A 183 -4.59 -5.02 -14.15
C LEU A 183 -3.37 -5.93 -14.28
N LEU A 184 -3.42 -7.14 -13.73
CA LEU A 184 -2.35 -8.13 -13.80
C LEU A 184 -2.44 -9.04 -15.02
N THR A 185 -3.50 -8.95 -15.84
CA THR A 185 -3.65 -9.77 -17.05
C THR A 185 -2.64 -9.52 -18.17
N PRO A 186 -2.06 -8.30 -18.41
CA PRO A 186 -1.25 -8.06 -19.59
C PRO A 186 -0.08 -9.03 -19.81
N PRO A 187 0.69 -9.47 -18.81
CA PRO A 187 1.74 -10.47 -19.05
C PRO A 187 1.19 -11.78 -19.64
N PHE A 188 -0.02 -12.20 -19.27
CA PHE A 188 -0.63 -13.41 -19.81
C PHE A 188 -1.01 -13.27 -21.30
N MET A 189 -1.14 -12.05 -21.84
CA MET A 189 -1.40 -11.82 -23.27
C MET A 189 -0.24 -12.26 -24.16
N PHE A 190 0.99 -12.19 -23.66
CA PHE A 190 2.22 -12.43 -24.41
C PHE A 190 2.73 -13.88 -24.34
N GLY A 191 1.90 -14.83 -23.93
CA GLY A 191 2.25 -16.25 -23.82
C GLY A 191 2.74 -16.63 -22.43
N ASN A 192 3.64 -17.63 -22.36
CA ASN A 192 4.15 -18.16 -21.09
C ASN A 192 5.37 -17.35 -20.61
N LEU A 193 5.11 -16.14 -20.10
CA LEU A 193 6.18 -15.37 -19.49
C LEU A 193 6.56 -15.96 -18.12
N PRO A 194 7.85 -15.90 -17.73
CA PRO A 194 8.29 -16.37 -16.42
C PRO A 194 7.72 -15.50 -15.28
N LEU A 195 7.69 -16.06 -14.07
CA LEU A 195 7.10 -15.41 -12.89
C LEU A 195 7.70 -14.04 -12.59
N TRP A 196 9.03 -13.86 -12.80
CA TRP A 196 9.66 -12.56 -12.60
C TRP A 196 9.06 -11.46 -13.50
N ALA A 197 8.59 -11.78 -14.69
CA ALA A 197 7.96 -10.82 -15.59
C ALA A 197 6.59 -10.35 -15.05
N HIS A 198 5.81 -11.23 -14.43
CA HIS A 198 4.57 -10.89 -13.73
C HIS A 198 4.84 -10.01 -12.50
N ARG A 199 5.86 -10.36 -11.70
CA ARG A 199 6.31 -9.55 -10.56
C ARG A 199 6.81 -8.17 -11.00
N LEU A 200 7.58 -8.11 -12.09
CA LEU A 200 8.05 -6.85 -12.68
C LEU A 200 6.87 -5.98 -13.12
N TRP A 201 5.88 -6.56 -13.80
CA TRP A 201 4.69 -5.84 -14.22
C TRP A 201 3.93 -5.25 -13.03
N GLN A 202 3.73 -6.02 -11.97
CA GLN A 202 3.10 -5.53 -10.74
C GLN A 202 3.91 -4.39 -10.09
N ALA A 203 5.24 -4.50 -10.03
CA ALA A 203 6.11 -3.46 -9.50
C ALA A 203 6.04 -2.16 -10.35
N LEU A 204 6.03 -2.30 -11.68
CA LEU A 204 5.87 -1.18 -12.61
C LEU A 204 4.51 -0.49 -12.44
N LEU A 205 3.42 -1.25 -12.27
CA LEU A 205 2.09 -0.71 -11.98
C LEU A 205 2.09 0.07 -10.66
N GLN A 206 2.66 -0.50 -9.59
CA GLN A 206 2.71 0.15 -8.29
C GLN A 206 3.48 1.48 -8.36
N VAL A 207 4.69 1.48 -8.90
CA VAL A 207 5.51 2.70 -9.02
C VAL A 207 4.88 3.68 -10.01
N GLY A 208 4.43 3.20 -11.18
CA GLY A 208 3.87 4.04 -12.24
C GLY A 208 2.58 4.75 -11.83
N LEU A 209 1.62 4.02 -11.27
CA LEU A 209 0.33 4.58 -10.85
C LEU A 209 0.48 5.52 -9.65
N THR A 210 1.32 5.16 -8.67
CA THR A 210 1.61 6.04 -7.53
C THR A 210 2.26 7.33 -7.98
N SER A 211 3.26 7.26 -8.88
CA SER A 211 3.92 8.44 -9.44
C SER A 211 2.95 9.29 -10.27
N ALA A 212 2.11 8.64 -11.09
CA ALA A 212 1.12 9.34 -11.92
C ALA A 212 0.10 10.09 -11.06
N LEU A 213 -0.43 9.45 -10.00
CA LEU A 213 -1.34 10.10 -9.06
C LEU A 213 -0.66 11.25 -8.31
N GLY A 214 0.57 11.04 -7.83
CA GLY A 214 1.37 12.08 -7.18
C GLY A 214 1.56 13.31 -8.07
N LEU A 215 1.97 13.12 -9.33
CA LEU A 215 2.11 14.20 -10.30
C LEU A 215 0.78 14.88 -10.65
N ALA A 216 -0.32 14.12 -10.76
CA ALA A 216 -1.64 14.67 -11.01
C ALA A 216 -2.11 15.57 -9.86
N VAL A 217 -1.90 15.13 -8.63
CA VAL A 217 -2.21 15.90 -7.41
C VAL A 217 -1.39 17.20 -7.35
N VAL A 218 -0.09 17.14 -7.64
CA VAL A 218 0.79 18.33 -7.66
C VAL A 218 0.32 19.38 -8.69
N LYS A 219 -0.19 18.93 -9.85
CA LYS A 219 -0.82 19.84 -10.82
C LYS A 219 -2.06 20.52 -10.23
N CYS A 220 -2.87 19.81 -9.46
CA CYS A 220 -4.04 20.39 -8.78
C CYS A 220 -3.63 21.44 -7.74
N PHE A 221 -2.45 21.34 -7.16
CA PHE A 221 -1.95 22.33 -6.18
C PHE A 221 -1.43 23.61 -6.83
N GLY A 222 -1.28 23.68 -8.15
CA GLY A 222 -0.75 24.85 -8.84
C GLY A 222 0.71 25.15 -8.49
N VAL A 223 1.49 24.15 -8.15
CA VAL A 223 2.91 24.31 -7.79
C VAL A 223 3.72 24.77 -9.00
N ASN A 224 4.46 25.87 -8.84
CA ASN A 224 5.31 26.44 -9.86
C ASN A 224 6.79 26.18 -9.59
N GLY A 225 7.57 26.15 -10.66
CA GLY A 225 9.01 25.87 -10.59
C GLY A 225 9.32 24.37 -10.65
N ARG A 226 10.22 24.00 -11.58
CA ARG A 226 10.54 22.60 -11.86
C ARG A 226 10.99 21.82 -10.62
N LEU A 227 11.85 22.41 -9.78
CA LEU A 227 12.36 21.78 -8.57
C LEU A 227 11.24 21.54 -7.56
N ASN A 228 10.38 22.54 -7.33
CA ASN A 228 9.25 22.43 -6.39
C ASN A 228 8.26 21.35 -6.84
N VAL A 229 7.99 21.24 -8.14
CA VAL A 229 7.12 20.21 -8.71
C VAL A 229 7.68 18.81 -8.42
N TRP A 230 8.96 18.58 -8.69
CA TRP A 230 9.58 17.27 -8.44
C TRP A 230 9.70 16.94 -6.95
N TYR A 231 10.02 17.92 -6.11
CA TYR A 231 10.07 17.74 -4.66
C TYR A 231 8.69 17.36 -4.10
N THR A 232 7.66 18.14 -4.48
CA THR A 232 6.28 17.87 -4.04
C THR A 232 5.73 16.56 -4.61
N ALA A 233 6.12 16.17 -5.84
CA ALA A 233 5.75 14.88 -6.42
C ALA A 233 6.42 13.71 -5.68
N GLY A 234 7.70 13.84 -5.32
CA GLY A 234 8.38 12.87 -4.48
C GLY A 234 7.72 12.72 -3.10
N TRP A 235 7.36 13.84 -2.48
CA TRP A 235 6.60 13.83 -1.23
C TRP A 235 5.24 13.14 -1.40
N ALA A 236 4.47 13.48 -2.43
CA ALA A 236 3.17 12.87 -2.70
C ALA A 236 3.30 11.35 -2.97
N PHE A 237 4.35 10.93 -3.68
CA PHE A 237 4.67 9.53 -3.90
C PHE A 237 4.90 8.79 -2.58
N LEU A 238 5.74 9.33 -1.69
CA LEU A 238 5.99 8.75 -0.38
C LEU A 238 4.75 8.78 0.51
N TYR A 239 3.98 9.87 0.48
CA TYR A 239 2.75 10.00 1.23
C TYR A 239 1.71 8.94 0.84
N LEU A 240 1.56 8.64 -0.45
CA LEU A 240 0.67 7.59 -0.95
C LEU A 240 1.14 6.17 -0.58
N LEU A 241 2.40 6.00 -0.20
CA LEU A 241 2.98 4.71 0.18
C LEU A 241 3.11 4.50 1.70
N GLN A 242 2.66 5.44 2.52
CA GLN A 242 2.62 5.28 3.99
C GLN A 242 1.64 4.20 4.44
N GLY A 243 0.47 4.13 3.78
CA GLY A 243 -0.42 2.99 3.86
C GLY A 243 -0.50 2.39 2.46
N PRO A 244 -0.17 1.12 2.23
CA PRO A 244 -0.05 0.58 0.90
C PRO A 244 -1.40 0.63 0.16
N ILE A 245 -1.56 1.66 -0.66
CA ILE A 245 -2.74 1.82 -1.50
C ILE A 245 -2.66 0.78 -2.62
N LEU A 246 -3.71 -0.01 -2.75
CA LEU A 246 -3.78 -1.05 -3.76
C LEU A 246 -3.86 -0.44 -5.17
N ILE A 247 -3.17 -1.06 -6.13
CA ILE A 247 -2.98 -0.50 -7.49
C ILE A 247 -4.29 -0.15 -8.21
N GLN A 248 -5.33 -0.95 -8.05
CA GLN A 248 -6.65 -0.70 -8.65
C GLN A 248 -7.34 0.55 -8.09
N LEU A 249 -7.05 0.90 -6.83
CA LEU A 249 -7.60 2.08 -6.18
C LEU A 249 -6.89 3.36 -6.63
N LEU A 250 -5.59 3.26 -6.93
CA LEU A 250 -4.84 4.36 -7.54
C LEU A 250 -5.41 4.75 -8.90
N VAL A 251 -5.82 3.77 -9.73
CA VAL A 251 -6.50 4.03 -11.02
C VAL A 251 -7.78 4.84 -10.80
N CYS A 252 -8.61 4.42 -9.84
CA CYS A 252 -9.86 5.09 -9.51
C CYS A 252 -9.63 6.57 -9.14
N ALA A 253 -8.72 6.83 -8.21
CA ALA A 253 -8.36 8.18 -7.78
C ALA A 253 -7.77 9.02 -8.93
N LEU A 254 -6.90 8.41 -9.75
CA LEU A 254 -6.25 9.07 -10.89
C LEU A 254 -7.28 9.54 -11.93
N ILE A 255 -8.27 8.71 -12.27
CA ILE A 255 -9.35 9.07 -13.20
C ILE A 255 -10.05 10.34 -12.71
N VAL A 256 -10.40 10.42 -11.42
CA VAL A 256 -11.10 11.57 -10.86
C VAL A 256 -10.19 12.80 -10.80
N VAL A 257 -8.99 12.69 -10.27
CA VAL A 257 -8.07 13.83 -10.08
C VAL A 257 -7.67 14.45 -11.43
N VAL A 258 -7.41 13.62 -12.45
CA VAL A 258 -7.05 14.11 -13.78
C VAL A 258 -8.26 14.61 -14.56
N GLY A 259 -9.39 13.91 -14.47
CA GLY A 259 -10.54 14.12 -15.34
C GLY A 259 -11.55 15.13 -14.83
N ALA A 260 -11.79 15.20 -13.53
CA ALA A 260 -12.80 16.09 -12.96
C ALA A 260 -12.48 17.57 -13.21
N ARG A 261 -13.51 18.31 -13.56
CA ARG A 261 -13.47 19.78 -13.71
C ARG A 261 -14.78 20.30 -13.14
N PRO A 262 -14.81 20.71 -11.86
CA PRO A 262 -16.05 21.07 -11.14
C PRO A 262 -16.88 22.16 -11.81
N VAL A 263 -16.23 23.07 -12.54
CA VAL A 263 -16.91 24.09 -13.34
C VAL A 263 -17.76 23.47 -14.46
N ARG A 264 -17.31 22.32 -15.01
CA ARG A 264 -17.98 21.61 -16.11
C ARG A 264 -18.77 20.41 -15.55
N PHE A 265 -20.01 20.67 -15.12
CA PHE A 265 -20.85 19.67 -14.44
C PHE A 265 -20.92 18.33 -15.16
N TRP A 266 -21.31 18.28 -16.43
CA TRP A 266 -21.47 17.04 -17.18
C TRP A 266 -20.16 16.27 -17.38
N ARG A 267 -19.06 16.99 -17.61
CA ARG A 267 -17.74 16.34 -17.69
C ARG A 267 -17.38 15.67 -16.37
N THR A 268 -17.56 16.35 -15.25
CA THR A 268 -17.29 15.79 -13.93
C THR A 268 -18.21 14.59 -13.65
N THR A 269 -19.48 14.68 -14.04
CA THR A 269 -20.44 13.58 -13.91
C THR A 269 -19.97 12.33 -14.69
N LEU A 270 -19.55 12.49 -15.95
CA LEU A 270 -19.03 11.36 -16.75
C LEU A 270 -17.76 10.74 -16.16
N ILE A 271 -16.86 11.58 -15.63
CA ILE A 271 -15.64 11.10 -14.95
C ILE A 271 -15.98 10.35 -13.67
N VAL A 272 -16.91 10.88 -12.85
CA VAL A 272 -17.39 10.19 -11.65
C VAL A 272 -18.02 8.84 -12.02
N LEU A 273 -18.85 8.79 -13.06
CA LEU A 273 -19.45 7.53 -13.55
C LEU A 273 -18.38 6.53 -13.96
N ALA A 274 -17.42 6.93 -14.80
CA ALA A 274 -16.34 6.04 -15.25
C ALA A 274 -15.50 5.50 -14.09
N ALA A 275 -15.10 6.38 -13.14
CA ALA A 275 -14.37 5.99 -11.95
C ALA A 275 -15.21 5.10 -11.01
N SER A 276 -16.52 5.34 -10.92
CA SER A 276 -17.42 4.55 -10.08
C SER A 276 -17.70 3.16 -10.67
N VAL A 277 -17.81 3.02 -12.00
CA VAL A 277 -17.86 1.70 -12.66
C VAL A 277 -16.61 0.89 -12.32
N TRP A 278 -15.44 1.51 -12.39
CA TRP A 278 -14.17 0.88 -11.98
C TRP A 278 -14.17 0.55 -10.47
N ALA A 279 -14.62 1.45 -9.60
CA ALA A 279 -14.72 1.23 -8.16
C ALA A 279 -15.62 0.05 -7.81
N GLY A 280 -16.68 -0.19 -8.59
CA GLY A 280 -17.55 -1.36 -8.46
C GLY A 280 -16.84 -2.71 -8.66
N LEU A 281 -15.73 -2.73 -9.38
CA LEU A 281 -14.85 -3.90 -9.54
C LEU A 281 -13.73 -3.97 -8.48
N CYS A 282 -13.65 -3.00 -7.58
CA CYS A 282 -12.62 -2.94 -6.54
C CYS A 282 -13.16 -3.46 -5.21
N ARG A 283 -13.49 -2.54 -4.32
CA ARG A 283 -13.95 -2.82 -2.95
C ARG A 283 -15.21 -2.05 -2.65
N ILE A 284 -16.11 -2.62 -1.86
CA ILE A 284 -17.40 -2.01 -1.50
C ILE A 284 -17.22 -0.65 -0.81
N ASN A 285 -16.25 -0.51 0.08
CA ASN A 285 -15.94 0.75 0.75
C ASN A 285 -15.48 1.87 -0.21
N TRP A 286 -15.10 1.53 -1.44
CA TRP A 286 -14.69 2.48 -2.47
C TRP A 286 -15.83 2.94 -3.38
N PHE A 287 -17.02 2.37 -3.29
CA PHE A 287 -18.16 2.74 -4.15
C PHE A 287 -18.47 4.25 -4.11
N PRO A 288 -18.52 4.92 -2.96
CA PRO A 288 -18.77 6.36 -2.90
C PRO A 288 -17.52 7.22 -3.16
N VAL A 289 -16.31 6.64 -3.10
CA VAL A 289 -15.05 7.41 -3.07
C VAL A 289 -14.82 8.28 -4.30
N PRO A 290 -15.07 7.83 -5.56
CA PRO A 290 -14.92 8.70 -6.73
C PRO A 290 -15.72 9.98 -6.65
N ALA A 291 -16.97 9.86 -6.21
CA ALA A 291 -17.87 11.01 -6.05
C ALA A 291 -17.43 11.92 -4.89
N LEU A 292 -16.93 11.35 -3.79
CA LEU A 292 -16.43 12.09 -2.63
C LEU A 292 -15.15 12.85 -2.96
N ILE A 293 -14.22 12.28 -3.73
CA ILE A 293 -13.02 13.00 -4.22
C ILE A 293 -13.44 14.15 -5.14
N ALA A 294 -14.33 13.93 -6.11
CA ALA A 294 -14.82 14.97 -7.01
C ALA A 294 -15.54 16.09 -6.24
N SER A 295 -16.32 15.72 -5.21
CA SER A 295 -17.00 16.67 -4.32
C SER A 295 -16.01 17.48 -3.48
N GLY A 296 -14.95 16.84 -2.97
CA GLY A 296 -13.86 17.53 -2.28
C GLY A 296 -13.20 18.59 -3.14
N ILE A 297 -12.85 18.26 -4.39
CA ILE A 297 -12.30 19.22 -5.37
C ILE A 297 -13.31 20.33 -5.66
N TYR A 298 -14.60 20.01 -5.82
CA TYR A 298 -15.66 21.00 -6.01
C TYR A 298 -15.73 22.00 -4.84
N LEU A 299 -15.71 21.49 -3.62
CA LEU A 299 -15.77 22.33 -2.41
C LEU A 299 -14.53 23.21 -2.25
N LEU A 300 -13.38 22.83 -2.80
CA LEU A 300 -12.15 23.62 -2.79
C LEU A 300 -12.10 24.67 -3.90
N GLU A 301 -12.64 24.38 -5.09
CA GLU A 301 -12.52 25.23 -6.27
C GLU A 301 -13.72 26.17 -6.50
N ILE A 302 -14.92 25.80 -6.05
CA ILE A 302 -16.13 26.56 -6.35
C ILE A 302 -16.61 27.31 -5.11
N PRO A 303 -16.68 28.67 -5.14
CA PRO A 303 -17.22 29.45 -4.02
C PRO A 303 -18.76 29.41 -3.97
N VAL A 304 -19.32 29.72 -2.81
CA VAL A 304 -20.77 29.85 -2.64
C VAL A 304 -21.23 31.22 -3.12
N MET A 305 -21.73 31.32 -4.35
CA MET A 305 -22.14 32.58 -4.97
C MET A 305 -23.31 33.27 -4.24
N ASN A 306 -24.21 32.49 -3.66
CA ASN A 306 -25.36 33.01 -2.93
C ASN A 306 -25.59 32.22 -1.64
N PRO A 307 -25.22 32.77 -0.46
CA PRO A 307 -25.38 32.09 0.82
C PRO A 307 -26.81 31.66 1.15
N LYS A 308 -27.82 32.40 0.66
CA LYS A 308 -29.23 32.08 0.88
C LYS A 308 -29.71 30.88 0.06
N ARG A 309 -29.00 30.53 -1.00
CA ARG A 309 -29.29 29.37 -1.88
C ARG A 309 -28.29 28.25 -1.73
N TRP A 310 -27.86 27.96 -0.53
CA TRP A 310 -26.85 26.93 -0.26
C TRP A 310 -27.28 25.52 -0.73
N LEU A 311 -28.58 25.22 -0.76
CA LEU A 311 -29.11 23.96 -1.30
C LEU A 311 -28.79 23.80 -2.79
N THR A 312 -28.83 24.90 -3.57
CA THR A 312 -28.44 24.87 -4.99
C THR A 312 -26.93 24.72 -5.19
N TYR A 313 -26.12 24.91 -4.15
CA TYR A 313 -24.71 24.68 -4.18
C TYR A 313 -24.38 23.21 -3.89
N ILE A 314 -24.96 22.61 -2.85
CA ILE A 314 -24.64 21.26 -2.39
C ILE A 314 -25.31 20.15 -3.22
N TRP A 315 -26.35 20.44 -4.04
CA TRP A 315 -27.04 19.42 -4.80
C TRP A 315 -26.10 18.66 -5.75
N LYS A 316 -25.07 19.32 -6.32
CA LYS A 316 -24.11 18.68 -7.24
C LYS A 316 -23.27 17.61 -6.56
N PRO A 317 -22.61 17.85 -5.41
CA PRO A 317 -21.99 16.80 -4.62
C PRO A 317 -22.92 15.63 -4.30
N PHE A 318 -24.14 15.90 -3.86
CA PHE A 318 -25.11 14.85 -3.55
C PHE A 318 -25.56 14.07 -4.80
N PHE A 319 -25.73 14.74 -5.91
CA PHE A 319 -26.05 14.09 -7.18
C PHE A 319 -24.91 13.15 -7.62
N TRP A 320 -23.65 13.60 -7.58
CA TRP A 320 -22.51 12.77 -7.90
C TRP A 320 -22.38 11.60 -6.93
N PHE A 321 -22.61 11.83 -5.65
CA PHE A 321 -22.59 10.77 -4.62
C PHE A 321 -23.63 9.69 -4.92
N GLY A 322 -24.88 10.06 -5.12
CA GLY A 322 -25.96 9.11 -5.41
C GLY A 322 -25.75 8.37 -6.73
N LEU A 323 -25.48 9.13 -7.80
CA LEU A 323 -25.29 8.55 -9.14
C LEU A 323 -24.03 7.69 -9.22
N GLY A 324 -22.90 8.13 -8.62
CA GLY A 324 -21.64 7.39 -8.60
C GLY A 324 -21.78 6.09 -7.80
N THR A 325 -22.35 6.16 -6.60
CA THR A 325 -22.57 4.95 -5.77
C THR A 325 -23.48 3.95 -6.48
N LEU A 326 -24.56 4.43 -7.11
CA LEU A 326 -25.46 3.59 -7.89
C LEU A 326 -24.72 2.92 -9.07
N ALA A 327 -23.87 3.65 -9.78
CA ALA A 327 -23.07 3.11 -10.88
C ALA A 327 -22.08 2.04 -10.40
N ALA A 328 -21.44 2.25 -9.24
CA ALA A 328 -20.53 1.27 -8.64
C ALA A 328 -21.28 -0.01 -8.23
N VAL A 329 -22.45 0.13 -7.58
CA VAL A 329 -23.30 -1.01 -7.21
C VAL A 329 -23.74 -1.76 -8.47
N ALA A 330 -24.22 -1.04 -9.50
CA ALA A 330 -24.65 -1.65 -10.76
C ALA A 330 -23.52 -2.42 -11.44
N SER A 331 -22.31 -1.83 -11.49
CA SER A 331 -21.11 -2.47 -12.02
C SER A 331 -20.75 -3.74 -11.26
N ASN A 332 -20.79 -3.71 -9.92
CA ASN A 332 -20.51 -4.88 -9.09
C ASN A 332 -21.54 -6.01 -9.31
N VAL A 333 -22.83 -5.67 -9.33
CA VAL A 333 -23.90 -6.65 -9.55
C VAL A 333 -23.80 -7.25 -10.96
N PHE A 334 -23.53 -6.41 -11.97
CA PHE A 334 -23.34 -6.88 -13.35
C PHE A 334 -22.16 -7.84 -13.44
N TYR A 335 -21.00 -7.47 -12.89
CA TYR A 335 -19.81 -8.31 -12.90
C TYR A 335 -20.04 -9.66 -12.22
N ARG A 336 -20.67 -9.69 -11.03
CA ARG A 336 -20.97 -10.93 -10.33
C ARG A 336 -21.83 -11.88 -11.15
N ARG A 337 -22.81 -11.36 -11.89
CA ARG A 337 -23.64 -12.16 -12.77
C ARG A 337 -22.86 -12.67 -13.99
N TRP A 338 -22.00 -11.82 -14.52
CA TRP A 338 -21.20 -12.14 -15.71
C TRP A 338 -20.02 -13.07 -15.41
N SER A 339 -19.48 -13.04 -14.19
CA SER A 339 -18.30 -13.82 -13.78
C SER A 339 -18.49 -15.35 -13.87
N GLY A 340 -19.69 -15.84 -14.06
CA GLY A 340 -19.99 -17.28 -14.08
C GLY A 340 -19.85 -17.97 -12.73
N ASN A 341 -19.64 -17.21 -11.65
CA ASN A 341 -19.44 -17.76 -10.32
C ASN A 341 -20.79 -18.00 -9.63
N GLY A 342 -21.20 -19.28 -9.52
CA GLY A 342 -22.43 -19.68 -8.84
C GLY A 342 -22.51 -19.25 -7.37
N ASN A 343 -21.37 -19.06 -6.74
CA ASN A 343 -21.23 -18.61 -5.36
C ASN A 343 -21.30 -17.08 -5.20
N GLY A 344 -21.62 -16.33 -6.25
CA GLY A 344 -21.70 -14.87 -6.19
C GLY A 344 -22.65 -14.30 -5.14
N GLY A 345 -23.68 -15.09 -4.73
CA GLY A 345 -24.58 -14.76 -3.62
C GLY A 345 -23.95 -14.98 -2.24
N THR A 346 -23.04 -15.92 -2.11
CA THR A 346 -22.40 -16.26 -0.83
C THR A 346 -21.37 -15.24 -0.39
N PHE A 347 -20.75 -14.53 -1.34
CA PHE A 347 -19.76 -13.48 -1.07
C PHE A 347 -20.30 -12.31 -0.22
N THR A 348 -21.62 -12.12 -0.18
CA THR A 348 -22.22 -11.09 0.70
C THR A 348 -22.03 -11.38 2.17
N SER A 349 -21.69 -12.60 2.58
CA SER A 349 -21.37 -12.97 3.96
C SER A 349 -20.16 -12.21 4.50
N SER A 350 -19.20 -11.82 3.64
CA SER A 350 -18.05 -11.01 4.05
C SER A 350 -18.45 -9.65 4.65
N LEU A 351 -19.65 -9.15 4.33
CA LEU A 351 -20.19 -7.92 4.94
C LEU A 351 -20.61 -8.10 6.41
N THR A 352 -20.93 -9.32 6.82
CA THR A 352 -21.41 -9.69 8.15
C THR A 352 -20.31 -10.24 9.05
N SER A 353 -19.05 -10.29 8.58
CA SER A 353 -17.92 -10.73 9.40
C SER A 353 -17.76 -9.88 10.66
N ASP A 354 -17.25 -10.48 11.73
CA ASP A 354 -17.03 -9.83 13.01
C ASP A 354 -16.09 -8.63 12.92
N LEU A 355 -16.27 -7.67 13.82
CA LEU A 355 -15.45 -6.48 13.94
C LEU A 355 -14.48 -6.64 15.13
N LEU A 356 -13.21 -6.76 14.82
CA LEU A 356 -12.14 -6.91 15.82
C LEU A 356 -11.63 -5.53 16.26
N TRP A 357 -12.43 -4.82 17.05
CA TRP A 357 -12.14 -3.45 17.50
C TRP A 357 -10.81 -3.32 18.25
N TYR A 358 -10.35 -4.37 18.93
CA TYR A 358 -9.08 -4.34 19.66
C TYR A 358 -7.88 -4.15 18.72
N ARG A 359 -8.00 -4.49 17.43
CA ARG A 359 -6.95 -4.31 16.41
C ARG A 359 -6.66 -2.84 16.09
N LEU A 360 -7.56 -1.94 16.45
CA LEU A 360 -7.31 -0.50 16.35
C LEU A 360 -6.26 -0.02 17.36
N LEU A 361 -6.08 -0.75 18.44
CA LEU A 361 -5.09 -0.50 19.48
C LEU A 361 -3.87 -1.41 19.30
N PRO A 362 -2.72 -1.14 19.97
CA PRO A 362 -1.55 -2.00 19.92
C PRO A 362 -1.89 -3.46 20.25
N ASN A 363 -1.50 -4.37 19.36
CA ASN A 363 -1.79 -5.81 19.48
C ASN A 363 -0.69 -6.62 18.76
N PRO A 364 -0.63 -7.96 18.92
CA PRO A 364 0.40 -8.78 18.31
C PRO A 364 0.47 -8.71 16.79
N THR A 365 -0.68 -8.57 16.13
CA THR A 365 -0.75 -8.44 14.65
C THR A 365 -0.29 -7.06 14.19
N TYR A 366 -0.68 -5.99 14.91
CA TYR A 366 -0.33 -4.61 14.61
C TYR A 366 0.28 -3.95 15.84
N PRO A 367 1.61 -3.96 15.98
CA PRO A 367 2.28 -3.52 17.20
C PRO A 367 1.97 -2.09 17.62
N HIS A 368 1.71 -1.18 16.67
CA HIS A 368 1.29 0.19 16.95
C HIS A 368 -0.24 0.36 17.03
N GLY A 369 -0.99 -0.59 16.46
CA GLY A 369 -2.41 -0.41 16.20
C GLY A 369 -2.70 0.61 15.10
N VAL A 370 -3.87 0.50 14.49
CA VAL A 370 -4.25 1.37 13.35
C VAL A 370 -4.42 2.82 13.78
N LEU A 371 -4.96 3.09 14.98
CA LEU A 371 -5.24 4.46 15.42
C LEU A 371 -3.98 5.28 15.66
N LEU A 372 -2.93 4.70 16.26
CA LEU A 372 -1.68 5.44 16.50
C LEU A 372 -1.00 5.78 15.18
N ASP A 373 -0.91 4.83 14.26
CA ASP A 373 -0.32 5.08 12.94
C ASP A 373 -1.14 6.12 12.15
N LEU A 374 -2.48 6.06 12.21
CA LEU A 374 -3.36 7.06 11.61
C LEU A 374 -3.12 8.46 12.17
N LEU A 375 -2.98 8.59 13.49
CA LEU A 375 -2.68 9.87 14.14
C LEU A 375 -1.33 10.42 13.71
N LEU A 376 -0.27 9.58 13.69
CA LEU A 376 1.06 9.99 13.28
C LEU A 376 1.09 10.53 11.84
N VAL A 377 0.38 9.87 10.93
CA VAL A 377 0.34 10.24 9.51
C VAL A 377 -0.56 11.47 9.26
N SER A 378 -1.66 11.60 10.00
CA SER A 378 -2.70 12.60 9.71
C SER A 378 -2.53 13.92 10.47
N ILE A 379 -2.09 13.88 11.73
CA ILE A 379 -2.02 15.07 12.59
C ILE A 379 -1.20 16.20 11.97
N PRO A 380 0.01 16.00 11.43
CA PRO A 380 0.78 17.10 10.86
C PRO A 380 0.01 17.84 9.77
N MET A 381 -0.64 17.09 8.88
CA MET A 381 -1.43 17.66 7.78
C MET A 381 -2.70 18.36 8.29
N ILE A 382 -3.42 17.75 9.23
CA ILE A 382 -4.62 18.36 9.85
C ILE A 382 -4.26 19.66 10.54
N LEU A 383 -3.17 19.70 11.29
CA LEU A 383 -2.71 20.92 11.97
C LEU A 383 -2.31 22.02 10.97
N ILE A 384 -1.64 21.68 9.85
CA ILE A 384 -1.35 22.62 8.78
C ILE A 384 -2.65 23.19 8.22
N ILE A 385 -3.64 22.34 7.90
CA ILE A 385 -4.96 22.77 7.41
C ILE A 385 -5.60 23.75 8.40
N VAL A 386 -5.67 23.39 9.69
CA VAL A 386 -6.28 24.23 10.72
C VAL A 386 -5.57 25.58 10.86
N LEU A 387 -4.24 25.60 10.85
CA LEU A 387 -3.47 26.84 10.96
C LEU A 387 -3.70 27.77 9.76
N VAL A 388 -3.68 27.21 8.54
CA VAL A 388 -3.92 28.01 7.33
C VAL A 388 -5.36 28.55 7.31
N LEU A 389 -6.35 27.73 7.64
CA LEU A 389 -7.74 28.15 7.71
C LEU A 389 -8.00 29.23 8.79
N ARG A 390 -7.30 29.14 9.93
CA ARG A 390 -7.36 30.19 10.97
C ARG A 390 -6.78 31.52 10.49
N GLN A 391 -5.77 31.48 9.62
CA GLN A 391 -5.17 32.68 9.04
C GLN A 391 -6.03 33.27 7.93
N GLU A 392 -6.62 32.41 7.10
CA GLU A 392 -7.52 32.76 6.00
C GLU A 392 -9.00 32.81 6.45
N ARG A 393 -9.25 33.36 7.67
CA ARG A 393 -10.62 33.44 8.22
C ARG A 393 -11.55 34.16 7.24
N GLY A 394 -12.66 33.51 6.91
CA GLY A 394 -13.65 34.00 5.98
C GLY A 394 -13.44 33.58 4.52
N ALA A 395 -12.26 33.04 4.15
CA ALA A 395 -12.03 32.60 2.78
C ALA A 395 -12.93 31.43 2.34
N PHE A 396 -13.46 30.68 3.30
CA PHE A 396 -14.39 29.58 3.05
C PHE A 396 -15.75 29.87 3.71
N HIS A 397 -16.82 29.67 2.97
CA HIS A 397 -18.16 29.62 3.55
C HIS A 397 -18.29 28.41 4.50
N PRO A 398 -18.99 28.52 5.65
CA PRO A 398 -19.14 27.41 6.62
C PRO A 398 -19.64 26.09 6.01
N ILE A 399 -20.52 26.17 5.01
CA ILE A 399 -21.01 24.96 4.30
C ILE A 399 -19.91 24.21 3.56
N ARG A 400 -18.95 24.92 2.95
CA ARG A 400 -17.79 24.29 2.28
C ARG A 400 -16.91 23.57 3.29
N LEU A 401 -16.61 24.23 4.42
CA LEU A 401 -15.85 23.63 5.50
C LEU A 401 -16.57 22.43 6.11
N ALA A 402 -17.87 22.56 6.37
CA ALA A 402 -18.69 21.44 6.87
C ALA A 402 -18.73 20.28 5.87
N GLY A 403 -18.82 20.57 4.57
CA GLY A 403 -18.77 19.54 3.52
C GLY A 403 -17.42 18.83 3.46
N ILE A 404 -16.30 19.56 3.47
CA ILE A 404 -14.94 18.98 3.48
C ILE A 404 -14.74 18.13 4.74
N LEU A 405 -15.07 18.67 5.91
CA LEU A 405 -14.97 17.95 7.17
C LEU A 405 -15.84 16.70 7.19
N GLY A 406 -17.10 16.81 6.72
CA GLY A 406 -18.03 15.70 6.62
C GLY A 406 -17.50 14.57 5.75
N ILE A 407 -16.95 14.87 4.57
CA ILE A 407 -16.36 13.86 3.69
C ILE A 407 -15.14 13.20 4.34
N LEU A 408 -14.25 14.00 4.95
CA LEU A 408 -13.07 13.46 5.66
C LEU A 408 -13.48 12.55 6.82
N LEU A 409 -14.49 12.95 7.62
CA LEU A 409 -14.99 12.15 8.73
C LEU A 409 -15.64 10.83 8.25
N VAL A 410 -16.45 10.88 7.19
CA VAL A 410 -17.08 9.69 6.61
C VAL A 410 -16.03 8.70 6.10
N LEU A 411 -15.03 9.19 5.37
CA LEU A 411 -13.94 8.34 4.87
C LEU A 411 -13.05 7.80 6.00
N CYS A 412 -12.78 8.61 7.02
CA CYS A 412 -12.05 8.17 8.21
C CYS A 412 -12.81 7.08 8.96
N ALA A 413 -14.09 7.33 9.28
CA ALA A 413 -14.93 6.35 9.98
C ALA A 413 -15.09 5.06 9.18
N GLY A 414 -15.34 5.15 7.88
CA GLY A 414 -15.41 3.99 6.99
C GLY A 414 -14.12 3.18 6.99
N GLY A 415 -12.96 3.85 6.88
CA GLY A 415 -11.65 3.21 6.95
C GLY A 415 -11.39 2.52 8.29
N VAL A 416 -11.75 3.16 9.41
CA VAL A 416 -11.63 2.57 10.76
C VAL A 416 -12.49 1.31 10.90
N VAL A 417 -13.74 1.35 10.42
CA VAL A 417 -14.64 0.18 10.44
C VAL A 417 -14.06 -0.97 9.61
N VAL A 418 -13.56 -0.67 8.39
CA VAL A 418 -12.95 -1.71 7.53
C VAL A 418 -11.66 -2.25 8.16
N SER A 419 -10.87 -1.41 8.83
CA SER A 419 -9.66 -1.83 9.54
C SER A 419 -9.95 -2.73 10.75
N ALA A 420 -11.14 -2.62 11.34
CA ALA A 420 -11.58 -3.50 12.41
C ALA A 420 -12.13 -4.85 11.93
N LYS A 421 -12.33 -5.03 10.60
CA LYS A 421 -12.76 -6.30 10.03
C LYS A 421 -11.63 -7.31 9.99
N ILE A 422 -12.02 -8.58 9.99
CA ILE A 422 -11.13 -9.71 9.84
C ILE A 422 -10.59 -9.75 8.40
N GLY A 423 -9.30 -10.14 8.26
CA GLY A 423 -8.65 -10.36 6.95
C GLY A 423 -8.27 -9.11 6.18
N GLY A 424 -8.47 -7.92 6.71
CA GLY A 424 -8.30 -6.74 5.87
C GLY A 424 -7.68 -5.51 6.51
N GLY A 425 -6.89 -5.57 7.54
CA GLY A 425 -6.55 -4.31 8.16
C GLY A 425 -5.20 -4.21 8.85
N ALA A 426 -4.19 -4.81 8.21
CA ALA A 426 -2.86 -4.89 8.79
C ALA A 426 -2.30 -3.55 9.21
N ASP A 427 -2.54 -2.54 8.42
CA ASP A 427 -1.94 -1.23 8.55
C ASP A 427 -2.91 -0.16 8.00
N LEU A 428 -2.38 0.96 7.60
CA LEU A 428 -3.18 2.08 7.07
C LEU A 428 -3.80 1.84 5.68
N HIS A 429 -3.70 0.65 5.08
CA HIS A 429 -4.19 0.44 3.72
C HIS A 429 -5.71 0.56 3.58
N ASN A 430 -6.48 0.38 4.65
CA ASN A 430 -7.93 0.64 4.65
C ASN A 430 -8.29 2.12 4.87
N MET A 431 -7.30 2.94 5.25
CA MET A 431 -7.43 4.39 5.37
C MET A 431 -7.11 5.12 4.07
N ASP A 432 -6.88 4.41 2.98
CA ASP A 432 -6.41 4.88 1.69
C ASP A 432 -7.25 6.03 1.11
N ALA A 433 -8.57 5.90 1.06
CA ALA A 433 -9.48 6.95 0.58
C ALA A 433 -9.42 8.23 1.43
N PHE A 434 -9.35 8.08 2.76
CA PHE A 434 -9.20 9.20 3.69
C PHE A 434 -7.87 9.91 3.46
N LEU A 435 -6.76 9.16 3.34
CA LEU A 435 -5.43 9.73 3.16
C LEU A 435 -5.29 10.45 1.81
N ILE A 436 -5.85 9.90 0.73
CA ILE A 436 -5.88 10.58 -0.58
C ILE A 436 -6.61 11.92 -0.49
N LEU A 437 -7.78 11.95 0.13
CA LEU A 437 -8.54 13.19 0.27
C LEU A 437 -7.84 14.17 1.22
N LEU A 438 -7.27 13.69 2.33
CA LEU A 438 -6.51 14.53 3.25
C LEU A 438 -5.31 15.19 2.56
N MET A 439 -4.58 14.43 1.73
CA MET A 439 -3.48 14.96 0.90
C MET A 439 -3.98 16.04 -0.07
N LEU A 440 -5.09 15.79 -0.76
CA LEU A 440 -5.69 16.76 -1.68
C LEU A 440 -6.09 18.04 -0.94
N VAL A 441 -6.88 17.94 0.12
CA VAL A 441 -7.34 19.08 0.90
C VAL A 441 -6.16 19.86 1.49
N GLY A 442 -5.21 19.14 2.08
CA GLY A 442 -4.02 19.74 2.68
C GLY A 442 -3.15 20.49 1.66
N GLY A 443 -2.91 19.88 0.50
CA GLY A 443 -2.14 20.51 -0.57
C GLY A 443 -2.84 21.75 -1.17
N TYR A 444 -4.14 21.65 -1.49
CA TYR A 444 -4.90 22.82 -1.96
C TYR A 444 -4.84 23.99 -0.97
N ILE A 445 -5.02 23.73 0.32
CA ILE A 445 -5.00 24.74 1.36
C ILE A 445 -3.58 25.27 1.58
N PHE A 446 -2.57 24.42 1.66
CA PHE A 446 -1.19 24.81 1.89
C PHE A 446 -0.63 25.67 0.74
N PHE A 447 -0.83 25.24 -0.51
CA PHE A 447 -0.37 26.01 -1.68
C PHE A 447 -1.33 27.15 -2.05
N GLY A 448 -2.44 27.30 -1.32
CA GLY A 448 -3.42 28.35 -1.54
C GLY A 448 -4.12 28.28 -2.90
N HIS A 449 -4.26 27.08 -3.47
CA HIS A 449 -4.90 26.88 -4.80
C HIS A 449 -6.43 26.73 -4.73
N PHE A 450 -7.04 27.09 -3.61
CA PHE A 450 -8.49 27.15 -3.44
C PHE A 450 -9.05 28.50 -3.89
N THR A 451 -10.34 28.54 -4.25
CA THR A 451 -11.03 29.79 -4.60
C THR A 451 -11.69 30.38 -3.36
N PRO A 452 -11.31 31.58 -2.90
CA PRO A 452 -11.96 32.25 -1.77
C PRO A 452 -13.39 32.71 -2.13
N GLU A 453 -14.20 32.99 -1.12
CA GLU A 453 -15.54 33.56 -1.31
C GLU A 453 -15.48 34.97 -1.95
N ALA A 454 -16.56 35.34 -2.63
CA ALA A 454 -16.64 36.64 -3.33
C ALA A 454 -16.39 37.81 -2.37
N GLY A 455 -15.55 38.76 -2.81
CA GLY A 455 -15.19 39.94 -2.03
C GLY A 455 -14.08 39.74 -0.99
N ILE A 456 -13.53 38.53 -0.87
CA ILE A 456 -12.42 38.27 0.04
C ILE A 456 -11.12 38.16 -0.78
N SER A 457 -10.22 39.11 -0.56
CA SER A 457 -8.86 39.03 -1.08
C SER A 457 -8.03 38.07 -0.23
N ARG A 458 -7.19 37.27 -0.88
CA ARG A 458 -6.18 36.47 -0.16
C ARG A 458 -5.29 37.39 0.65
N ARG A 459 -5.00 36.99 1.87
CA ARG A 459 -3.96 37.60 2.65
C ARG A 459 -2.58 37.27 2.04
N ALA A 460 -1.58 38.08 2.38
CA ALA A 460 -0.20 37.90 1.89
C ALA A 460 0.32 36.46 2.11
N PRO A 461 1.36 36.05 1.36
CA PRO A 461 1.96 34.73 1.52
C PRO A 461 2.19 34.37 2.99
N LEU A 462 1.97 33.12 3.32
CA LEU A 462 2.10 32.56 4.67
C LEU A 462 3.40 33.02 5.33
N GLU A 463 3.30 33.85 6.38
CA GLU A 463 4.45 34.11 7.25
C GLU A 463 4.79 32.80 7.97
N PHE A 464 6.00 32.29 7.74
CA PHE A 464 6.48 31.09 8.38
C PHE A 464 6.85 31.38 9.84
N SER A 465 5.95 31.02 10.76
CA SER A 465 6.29 30.93 12.18
C SER A 465 7.02 29.61 12.46
N PHE A 466 7.75 29.55 13.57
CA PHE A 466 8.42 28.32 14.04
C PHE A 466 7.50 27.10 14.02
N VAL A 467 6.27 27.23 14.55
CA VAL A 467 5.27 26.15 14.61
C VAL A 467 4.92 25.63 13.21
N ARG A 468 4.75 26.51 12.22
CA ARG A 468 4.46 26.09 10.83
C ARG A 468 5.61 25.37 10.18
N SER A 469 6.82 25.89 10.40
CA SER A 469 8.04 25.22 9.90
C SER A 469 8.16 23.82 10.49
N LEU A 470 7.93 23.68 11.79
CA LEU A 470 7.94 22.38 12.46
C LEU A 470 6.88 21.42 11.89
N LEU A 471 5.64 21.88 11.71
CA LEU A 471 4.58 21.05 11.15
C LEU A 471 4.85 20.65 9.70
N LEU A 472 5.42 21.55 8.89
CA LEU A 472 5.82 21.24 7.53
C LEU A 472 6.94 20.19 7.52
N ILE A 473 7.94 20.34 8.40
CA ILE A 473 9.00 19.36 8.58
C ILE A 473 8.39 18.00 8.96
N LEU A 474 7.46 17.95 9.90
CA LEU A 474 6.81 16.70 10.30
C LEU A 474 5.99 16.10 9.13
N ALA A 475 5.23 16.92 8.38
CA ALA A 475 4.46 16.46 7.23
C ALA A 475 5.33 15.86 6.12
N VAL A 476 6.59 16.31 5.99
CA VAL A 476 7.56 15.76 5.04
C VAL A 476 8.32 14.56 5.65
N THR A 477 8.69 14.64 6.91
CA THR A 477 9.53 13.63 7.57
C THR A 477 8.75 12.34 7.84
N VAL A 478 7.47 12.41 8.22
CA VAL A 478 6.67 11.21 8.51
C VAL A 478 6.61 10.24 7.32
N PRO A 479 6.28 10.68 6.07
CA PRO A 479 6.35 9.80 4.90
C PRO A 479 7.74 9.22 4.63
N VAL A 480 8.79 10.00 4.86
CA VAL A 480 10.18 9.53 4.72
C VAL A 480 10.48 8.43 5.73
N LEU A 481 10.17 8.66 7.00
CA LEU A 481 10.42 7.67 8.07
C LEU A 481 9.61 6.39 7.87
N ALA A 482 8.40 6.49 7.34
CA ALA A 482 7.56 5.34 7.02
C ALA A 482 8.18 4.40 5.96
N THR A 483 9.17 4.87 5.19
CA THR A 483 9.88 4.02 4.22
C THR A 483 10.89 3.09 4.87
N LEU A 484 11.49 3.48 5.99
CA LEU A 484 12.62 2.76 6.59
C LEU A 484 12.28 1.35 7.08
N PRO A 485 11.11 1.08 7.71
CA PRO A 485 10.75 -0.27 8.12
C PRO A 485 10.46 -1.21 6.95
N GLN A 486 10.15 -0.69 5.77
CA GLN A 486 9.64 -1.45 4.63
C GLN A 486 10.70 -2.33 3.92
N GLY A 487 11.98 -2.02 4.08
CA GLY A 487 13.06 -2.79 3.47
C GLY A 487 13.30 -4.09 4.24
N ILE A 488 13.02 -5.22 3.61
CA ILE A 488 13.41 -6.54 4.12
C ILE A 488 14.64 -7.00 3.34
N PRO A 489 15.68 -7.56 4.00
CA PRO A 489 16.82 -8.14 3.28
C PRO A 489 16.36 -9.10 2.20
N LEU A 490 17.00 -9.05 1.04
CA LEU A 490 16.64 -9.90 -0.09
C LEU A 490 16.61 -11.36 0.36
N PHE A 491 15.52 -12.02 0.04
CA PHE A 491 15.38 -13.44 0.30
C PHE A 491 16.38 -14.22 -0.56
N THR A 492 17.20 -15.03 0.10
CA THR A 492 18.12 -15.94 -0.55
C THR A 492 17.62 -17.37 -0.38
N TRP A 493 17.65 -18.12 -1.44
CA TRP A 493 17.23 -19.52 -1.43
C TRP A 493 18.31 -20.41 -2.04
N ASP A 494 18.32 -21.67 -1.64
CA ASP A 494 19.09 -22.70 -2.29
C ASP A 494 18.36 -23.15 -3.56
N GLN A 495 18.91 -22.82 -4.72
CA GLN A 495 18.28 -23.10 -6.01
C GLN A 495 18.06 -24.62 -6.20
N SER A 496 19.01 -25.46 -5.80
CA SER A 496 18.90 -26.91 -5.95
C SER A 496 17.77 -27.49 -5.10
N ARG A 497 17.57 -26.94 -3.91
CA ARG A 497 16.48 -27.31 -2.99
C ARG A 497 15.11 -26.90 -3.55
N VAL A 498 15.04 -25.70 -4.14
CA VAL A 498 13.82 -25.17 -4.75
C VAL A 498 13.45 -25.96 -6.00
N ASP A 499 14.42 -26.21 -6.89
CA ASP A 499 14.20 -26.98 -8.12
C ASP A 499 13.79 -28.43 -7.81
N SER A 500 14.41 -29.04 -6.80
CA SER A 500 14.02 -30.37 -6.31
C SER A 500 12.59 -30.37 -5.76
N ALA A 501 12.23 -29.36 -4.98
CA ALA A 501 10.87 -29.23 -4.44
C ALA A 501 9.83 -29.08 -5.55
N LEU A 502 10.10 -28.23 -6.54
CA LEU A 502 9.22 -28.05 -7.69
C LEU A 502 9.08 -29.34 -8.50
N ALA A 503 10.20 -30.04 -8.74
CA ALA A 503 10.19 -31.33 -9.44
C ALA A 503 9.34 -32.38 -8.72
N VAL A 504 9.44 -32.48 -7.39
CA VAL A 504 8.63 -33.41 -6.57
C VAL A 504 7.14 -33.07 -6.66
N ILE A 505 6.78 -31.75 -6.54
CA ILE A 505 5.37 -31.33 -6.66
C ILE A 505 4.83 -31.67 -8.05
N LYS A 506 5.60 -31.35 -9.09
CA LYS A 506 5.25 -31.60 -10.47
C LYS A 506 5.02 -33.09 -10.75
N ASP A 507 6.04 -33.91 -10.47
CA ASP A 507 6.02 -35.36 -10.70
C ASP A 507 4.83 -36.02 -10.00
N ARG A 508 4.60 -35.71 -8.73
CA ARG A 508 3.50 -36.27 -7.94
C ARG A 508 2.14 -35.84 -8.46
N ALA A 509 1.98 -34.54 -8.73
CA ALA A 509 0.70 -33.99 -9.22
C ALA A 509 0.35 -34.55 -10.60
N GLU A 510 1.29 -34.57 -11.53
CA GLU A 510 1.08 -35.07 -12.90
C GLU A 510 0.86 -36.58 -12.91
N THR A 511 1.56 -37.35 -12.05
CA THR A 511 1.34 -38.81 -11.91
C THR A 511 -0.08 -39.12 -11.40
N VAL A 512 -0.53 -38.43 -10.34
CA VAL A 512 -1.89 -38.61 -9.79
C VAL A 512 -2.96 -38.22 -10.83
N SER A 513 -2.74 -37.12 -11.53
CA SER A 513 -3.66 -36.65 -12.58
C SER A 513 -3.72 -37.62 -13.76
N ALA A 514 -2.59 -38.21 -14.19
CA ALA A 514 -2.52 -39.20 -15.26
C ALA A 514 -3.29 -40.51 -14.92
N GLN A 515 -3.43 -40.80 -13.63
CA GLN A 515 -4.23 -41.91 -13.13
C GLN A 515 -5.73 -41.59 -13.01
N GLY A 516 -6.15 -40.38 -13.44
CA GLY A 516 -7.52 -39.90 -13.37
C GLY A 516 -7.95 -39.32 -12.03
N GLY A 517 -6.98 -39.08 -11.11
CA GLY A 517 -7.25 -38.46 -9.81
C GLY A 517 -7.33 -36.93 -9.90
N GLU A 518 -8.27 -36.33 -9.18
CA GLU A 518 -8.32 -34.86 -9.05
C GLU A 518 -7.24 -34.36 -8.11
N VAL A 519 -6.48 -33.32 -8.53
CA VAL A 519 -5.45 -32.65 -7.74
C VAL A 519 -5.92 -31.24 -7.36
N LEU A 520 -6.19 -31.01 -6.09
CA LEU A 520 -6.58 -29.72 -5.57
C LEU A 520 -5.34 -28.90 -5.16
N PHE A 521 -5.18 -27.73 -5.73
CA PHE A 521 -4.25 -26.71 -5.23
C PHE A 521 -5.02 -25.71 -4.38
N ILE A 522 -4.89 -25.76 -3.05
CA ILE A 522 -5.41 -24.72 -2.15
C ILE A 522 -4.47 -23.52 -2.24
N SER A 523 -3.16 -23.71 -2.00
CA SER A 523 -2.12 -22.69 -2.21
C SER A 523 -1.32 -22.95 -3.49
N GLN A 524 -0.36 -22.10 -3.82
CA GLN A 524 0.62 -22.24 -4.90
C GLN A 524 -0.01 -22.36 -6.32
N ARG A 525 -1.19 -21.80 -6.56
CA ARG A 525 -1.90 -21.89 -7.86
C ARG A 525 -1.18 -21.21 -9.03
N GLN A 526 -0.18 -20.31 -8.75
CA GLN A 526 0.67 -19.76 -9.80
C GLN A 526 1.44 -20.86 -10.56
N LEU A 527 1.72 -22.01 -9.92
CA LEU A 527 2.38 -23.13 -10.59
C LEU A 527 1.52 -23.66 -11.76
N LEU A 528 0.19 -23.64 -11.61
CA LEU A 528 -0.76 -23.97 -12.67
C LEU A 528 -0.89 -22.84 -13.69
N ALA A 529 -1.03 -21.60 -13.19
CA ALA A 529 -1.22 -20.42 -14.03
C ALA A 529 -0.05 -20.17 -14.99
N LEU A 530 1.17 -20.48 -14.56
CA LEU A 530 2.43 -20.32 -15.31
C LEU A 530 2.89 -21.63 -15.99
N LYS A 531 2.05 -22.68 -15.99
CA LYS A 531 2.37 -23.97 -16.61
C LYS A 531 3.66 -24.64 -16.09
N MET A 532 4.01 -24.39 -14.84
CA MET A 532 5.10 -25.10 -14.16
C MET A 532 4.69 -26.52 -13.77
N VAL A 533 3.40 -26.71 -13.48
CA VAL A 533 2.74 -28.01 -13.26
C VAL A 533 1.56 -28.09 -14.22
N ASP A 534 1.39 -29.19 -14.93
CA ASP A 534 0.36 -29.37 -15.93
C ASP A 534 -0.68 -30.42 -15.50
N VAL A 535 -1.65 -29.99 -14.71
CA VAL A 535 -2.78 -30.80 -14.28
C VAL A 535 -4.09 -30.02 -14.51
N PRO A 536 -5.23 -30.69 -14.68
CA PRO A 536 -6.53 -30.02 -14.78
C PRO A 536 -6.80 -29.12 -13.58
N LEU A 537 -7.30 -27.93 -13.84
CA LEU A 537 -7.62 -26.95 -12.78
C LEU A 537 -8.89 -27.37 -12.04
N VAL A 538 -8.77 -27.50 -10.71
CA VAL A 538 -9.91 -27.52 -9.77
C VAL A 538 -10.09 -26.08 -9.27
N PRO A 539 -11.13 -25.35 -9.72
CA PRO A 539 -11.25 -23.91 -9.44
C PRO A 539 -11.68 -23.60 -8.01
N GLU A 540 -12.36 -24.54 -7.33
CA GLU A 540 -12.88 -24.38 -5.96
C GLU A 540 -11.72 -24.30 -4.95
N TYR A 541 -12.02 -23.77 -3.76
CA TYR A 541 -11.17 -23.81 -2.56
C TYR A 541 -9.79 -23.15 -2.71
N GLU A 542 -9.73 -22.10 -3.54
CA GLU A 542 -8.54 -21.23 -3.58
C GLU A 542 -8.32 -20.53 -2.24
N GLN A 543 -7.07 -20.40 -1.82
CA GLN A 543 -6.66 -20.02 -0.48
C GLN A 543 -7.25 -18.70 0.03
N ASP A 544 -7.18 -17.61 -0.75
CA ASP A 544 -7.69 -16.30 -0.32
C ASP A 544 -9.22 -16.31 -0.25
N PHE A 545 -9.87 -16.92 -1.23
CA PHE A 545 -11.33 -17.03 -1.24
C PHE A 545 -11.83 -17.95 -0.13
N LEU A 546 -11.17 -19.09 0.10
CA LEU A 546 -11.49 -20.00 1.19
C LEU A 546 -11.33 -19.29 2.55
N MET A 547 -10.25 -18.52 2.77
CA MET A 547 -10.07 -17.73 3.99
C MET A 547 -11.20 -16.72 4.18
N GLU A 548 -11.62 -16.02 3.13
CA GLU A 548 -12.75 -15.08 3.19
C GLU A 548 -14.05 -15.78 3.60
N MET A 549 -14.29 -17.00 3.09
CA MET A 549 -15.45 -17.80 3.48
C MET A 549 -15.37 -18.30 4.93
N VAL A 550 -14.17 -18.68 5.37
CA VAL A 550 -13.87 -19.04 6.77
C VAL A 550 -14.16 -17.86 7.70
N MET A 551 -13.58 -16.69 7.41
CA MET A 551 -13.72 -15.50 8.25
C MET A 551 -15.14 -14.94 8.29
N SER A 552 -15.92 -15.19 7.26
CA SER A 552 -17.34 -14.80 7.18
C SER A 552 -18.32 -15.87 7.69
N HIS A 553 -17.81 -16.99 8.20
CA HIS A 553 -18.60 -18.14 8.64
C HIS A 553 -19.61 -18.61 7.60
N ASN A 554 -19.22 -18.65 6.33
CA ASN A 554 -20.09 -19.04 5.23
C ASN A 554 -20.36 -20.56 5.24
N ARG A 555 -21.40 -20.98 5.98
CA ARG A 555 -21.70 -22.41 6.16
C ARG A 555 -21.98 -23.14 4.84
N ILE A 556 -22.67 -22.53 3.88
CA ILE A 556 -22.96 -23.18 2.59
C ILE A 556 -21.68 -23.61 1.89
N TYR A 557 -20.70 -22.73 1.85
CA TYR A 557 -19.40 -22.99 1.20
C TYR A 557 -18.53 -23.96 2.00
N LEU A 558 -18.47 -23.75 3.33
CA LEU A 558 -17.64 -24.56 4.24
C LEU A 558 -18.18 -25.99 4.36
N ASP A 559 -19.49 -26.17 4.45
CA ASP A 559 -20.12 -27.49 4.53
C ASP A 559 -19.87 -28.30 3.23
N GLN A 560 -19.89 -27.64 2.06
CA GLN A 560 -19.52 -28.27 0.81
C GLN A 560 -18.03 -28.66 0.77
N PHE A 561 -17.14 -27.77 1.21
CA PHE A 561 -15.70 -28.06 1.32
C PHE A 561 -15.45 -29.27 2.23
N GLN A 562 -16.08 -29.30 3.40
CA GLN A 562 -15.94 -30.40 4.36
C GLN A 562 -16.58 -31.72 3.83
N ALA A 563 -17.66 -31.62 3.05
CA ALA A 563 -18.27 -32.78 2.38
C ALA A 563 -17.33 -33.37 1.31
N ASP A 564 -16.69 -32.53 0.51
CA ASP A 564 -15.72 -32.96 -0.50
C ASP A 564 -14.48 -33.60 0.16
N LEU A 565 -14.01 -33.05 1.28
CA LEU A 565 -12.92 -33.68 2.06
C LEU A 565 -13.33 -35.04 2.62
N ARG A 566 -14.55 -35.15 3.20
CA ARG A 566 -15.07 -36.39 3.75
C ARG A 566 -15.25 -37.47 2.68
N ALA A 567 -15.69 -37.06 1.49
CA ALA A 567 -15.83 -37.96 0.35
C ALA A 567 -14.47 -38.34 -0.27
N GLN A 568 -13.37 -37.75 0.21
CA GLN A 568 -12.03 -37.91 -0.35
C GLN A 568 -11.99 -37.66 -1.88
N ARG A 569 -12.74 -36.62 -2.31
CA ARG A 569 -12.86 -36.27 -3.73
C ARG A 569 -11.49 -36.08 -4.41
N PHE A 570 -10.55 -35.51 -3.69
CA PHE A 570 -9.24 -35.19 -4.22
C PHE A 570 -8.25 -36.33 -3.98
N ALA A 571 -7.65 -36.86 -5.03
CA ALA A 571 -6.62 -37.86 -4.91
C ALA A 571 -5.32 -37.26 -4.33
N MET A 572 -5.10 -35.94 -4.49
CA MET A 572 -4.03 -35.19 -3.85
C MET A 572 -4.44 -33.74 -3.58
N ILE A 573 -3.99 -33.18 -2.45
CA ILE A 573 -4.11 -31.77 -2.12
C ILE A 573 -2.72 -31.16 -1.97
N VAL A 574 -2.47 -30.05 -2.66
CA VAL A 574 -1.28 -29.19 -2.49
C VAL A 574 -1.67 -27.97 -1.67
N ALA A 575 -1.10 -27.82 -0.51
CA ALA A 575 -1.40 -26.72 0.40
C ALA A 575 -0.15 -26.34 1.22
N ASP A 576 -0.23 -25.20 1.89
CA ASP A 576 0.75 -24.86 2.91
C ASP A 576 0.69 -25.87 4.07
N ASN A 577 1.77 -25.97 4.86
CA ASN A 577 1.80 -26.86 6.01
C ASN A 577 0.65 -26.55 6.94
N GLN A 578 -0.19 -27.57 7.22
CA GLN A 578 -1.31 -27.44 8.13
C GLN A 578 -0.87 -27.69 9.57
N ASN A 579 -1.43 -26.92 10.49
CA ASN A 579 -1.23 -27.08 11.93
C ASN A 579 -2.58 -27.12 12.65
N ILE A 580 -2.60 -27.57 13.90
CA ILE A 580 -3.77 -27.63 14.77
C ILE A 580 -3.63 -26.74 15.99
N HIS A 581 -2.66 -25.80 15.98
CA HIS A 581 -2.39 -24.94 17.11
C HIS A 581 -3.24 -23.68 17.05
N TYR A 582 -3.99 -23.42 18.11
CA TYR A 582 -4.73 -22.19 18.30
C TYR A 582 -3.82 -21.11 18.89
N TYR A 583 -3.80 -19.94 18.28
CA TYR A 583 -2.95 -18.81 18.70
C TYR A 583 -3.70 -17.85 19.62
N GLY A 584 -5.03 -17.78 19.51
CA GLY A 584 -5.86 -16.84 20.25
C GLY A 584 -5.50 -15.38 19.95
N LYS A 585 -6.10 -14.46 20.71
CA LYS A 585 -5.87 -13.01 20.56
C LYS A 585 -4.42 -12.56 20.86
N THR A 586 -3.61 -13.42 21.45
CA THR A 586 -2.20 -13.14 21.78
C THR A 586 -1.23 -13.53 20.67
N GLY A 587 -1.70 -14.20 19.64
CA GLY A 587 -0.94 -14.55 18.46
C GLY A 587 -1.06 -13.54 17.32
N VAL A 588 -0.07 -13.54 16.44
CA VAL A 588 -0.13 -12.76 15.19
C VAL A 588 -1.17 -13.43 14.29
N PHE A 589 -2.14 -12.66 13.79
CA PHE A 589 -3.29 -13.17 13.04
C PHE A 589 -4.01 -14.34 13.75
N GLY A 590 -4.17 -14.24 15.07
CA GLY A 590 -4.65 -15.35 15.88
C GLY A 590 -6.05 -15.79 15.51
N GLU A 591 -6.99 -14.88 15.24
CA GLU A 591 -8.35 -15.23 14.85
C GLU A 591 -8.41 -15.90 13.47
N GLU A 592 -7.63 -15.40 12.51
CA GLU A 592 -7.52 -16.02 11.19
C GLU A 592 -6.95 -17.43 11.30
N ASN A 593 -5.88 -17.59 12.10
CA ASN A 593 -5.31 -18.91 12.36
C ASN A 593 -6.32 -19.85 13.01
N ASP A 594 -7.01 -19.39 14.05
CA ASP A 594 -7.88 -20.24 14.84
C ASP A 594 -9.10 -20.72 14.01
N LEU A 595 -9.67 -19.82 13.23
CA LEU A 595 -10.76 -20.17 12.33
C LEU A 595 -10.29 -21.08 11.18
N TRP A 596 -9.10 -20.82 10.62
CA TRP A 596 -8.51 -21.71 9.63
C TRP A 596 -8.23 -23.10 10.19
N VAL A 597 -7.69 -23.19 11.41
CA VAL A 597 -7.49 -24.46 12.09
C VAL A 597 -8.80 -25.22 12.25
N GLN A 598 -9.85 -24.54 12.70
CA GLN A 598 -11.16 -25.15 12.94
C GLN A 598 -11.85 -25.61 11.65
N GLU A 599 -11.90 -24.76 10.62
CA GLU A 599 -12.73 -24.98 9.45
C GLU A 599 -11.98 -25.65 8.28
N VAL A 600 -10.64 -25.58 8.27
CA VAL A 600 -9.81 -26.10 7.18
C VAL A 600 -8.81 -27.16 7.67
N SER A 601 -7.91 -26.82 8.62
CA SER A 601 -6.81 -27.72 8.97
C SER A 601 -7.30 -29.00 9.64
N ILE A 602 -8.18 -28.90 10.65
CA ILE A 602 -8.71 -30.07 11.34
C ILE A 602 -9.51 -30.96 10.38
N PRO A 603 -10.50 -30.47 9.61
CA PRO A 603 -11.20 -31.28 8.64
C PRO A 603 -10.27 -31.92 7.60
N MET A 604 -9.28 -31.15 7.09
CA MET A 604 -8.35 -31.68 6.12
C MET A 604 -7.47 -32.79 6.69
N LEU A 605 -6.87 -32.59 7.86
CA LEU A 605 -6.01 -33.59 8.53
C LEU A 605 -6.80 -34.80 9.03
N CYS A 606 -8.11 -34.68 9.17
CA CYS A 606 -9.00 -35.79 9.48
C CYS A 606 -9.06 -36.81 8.33
N TYR A 607 -9.22 -36.37 7.10
CA TYR A 607 -9.42 -37.23 5.94
C TYR A 607 -8.19 -37.40 5.06
N TYR A 608 -7.16 -36.56 5.25
CA TYR A 608 -5.92 -36.54 4.49
C TYR A 608 -4.72 -36.53 5.42
N TYR A 609 -3.57 -37.01 4.95
CA TYR A 609 -2.31 -36.93 5.69
C TYR A 609 -1.18 -36.45 4.80
N PRO A 610 -0.19 -35.74 5.32
CA PRO A 610 0.93 -35.26 4.55
C PRO A 610 1.88 -36.43 4.22
N VAL A 611 2.14 -36.65 2.93
CA VAL A 611 3.10 -37.68 2.46
C VAL A 611 4.44 -37.08 2.08
N SER A 612 4.52 -35.78 1.84
CA SER A 612 5.75 -35.12 1.46
C SER A 612 5.69 -33.64 1.83
N GLN A 613 6.83 -33.11 2.26
CA GLN A 613 7.06 -31.67 2.46
C GLN A 613 8.25 -31.25 1.60
N PRO A 614 8.04 -31.01 0.30
CA PRO A 614 9.10 -30.79 -0.66
C PRO A 614 10.03 -29.65 -0.25
N GLY A 615 11.32 -29.94 -0.12
CA GLY A 615 12.34 -28.96 0.23
C GLY A 615 12.13 -28.27 1.57
N ASP A 616 11.21 -28.71 2.42
CA ASP A 616 10.89 -28.05 3.70
C ASP A 616 10.63 -26.54 3.53
N LEU A 617 9.88 -26.19 2.47
CA LEU A 617 9.57 -24.82 2.05
C LEU A 617 8.18 -24.34 2.53
N GLY A 618 7.62 -25.02 3.53
CA GLY A 618 6.29 -24.69 4.05
C GLY A 618 5.13 -25.24 3.22
N ILE A 619 5.39 -26.02 2.17
CA ILE A 619 4.40 -26.65 1.30
C ILE A 619 4.31 -28.14 1.63
N ALA A 620 3.11 -28.68 1.66
CA ALA A 620 2.87 -30.10 1.87
C ALA A 620 1.94 -30.69 0.82
N LEU A 621 2.19 -31.98 0.50
CA LEU A 621 1.36 -32.80 -0.37
C LEU A 621 0.56 -33.76 0.52
N PHE A 622 -0.76 -33.71 0.42
CA PHE A 622 -1.66 -34.52 1.21
C PHE A 622 -2.37 -35.53 0.32
N VAL A 623 -2.51 -36.77 0.81
CA VAL A 623 -3.26 -37.83 0.16
C VAL A 623 -4.36 -38.38 1.09
N PRO A 624 -5.41 -39.01 0.55
CA PRO A 624 -6.49 -39.59 1.35
C PRO A 624 -5.97 -40.60 2.40
N ARG A 625 -6.60 -40.59 3.59
CA ARG A 625 -6.36 -41.63 4.61
C ARG A 625 -7.17 -42.88 4.27
N GLU A 626 -6.60 -44.07 4.50
CA GLU A 626 -7.34 -45.32 4.37
C GLU A 626 -8.46 -45.45 5.43
N GLU A 627 -8.16 -45.00 6.65
CA GLU A 627 -9.14 -44.87 7.73
C GLU A 627 -9.43 -43.39 7.97
N GLY A 628 -10.68 -43.00 7.85
CA GLY A 628 -11.12 -41.62 8.12
C GLY A 628 -10.90 -41.19 9.57
N CYS A 629 -11.47 -40.06 9.99
CA CYS A 629 -11.42 -39.58 11.37
C CYS A 629 -11.91 -40.66 12.34
N LYS A 630 -11.05 -41.05 13.26
CA LYS A 630 -11.43 -41.79 14.47
C LYS A 630 -11.77 -40.82 15.59
#